data_1d30f9b02c2457d9a9c0aa901bf62346
#
_entry.id   1d30f9b02c2457d9a9c0aa901bf62346
#
_cell.length_a   1.000
_cell.length_b   1.000
_cell.length_c   1.000
_cell.angle_alpha   90.00
_cell.angle_beta   90.00
_cell.angle_gamma   90.00
#
_symmetry.space_group_name_H-M   'P 1'
#
loop_
_entity.id
_entity.type
_entity.pdbx_description
1 polymer ?
#
loop_
_entity_poly.entity_id
_entity_poly.type
_entity_poly.pdbx_seq_one_letter_code
_entity_poly.pdbx_strand_id
1 'polypeptide(L)'
;MCLRGIWTVGRGFILTCSISVKSDFFKIDGKFTGLISRALTSPCGRIRIPINEDRGETGQIVDYLKRYNGEGIQHIAVGTNDIYGATDQIAANGVQFMPRTNKTYYDLSHARVTRHNEPLDRMRAHGILIDGEGVVNGGTTKILLQVFSRTMVGPIFFEFIQRKGDEGFGE
;
A
#
# COMPACT_ATOMS: atom_id res chain seq x y z
N MET A 1 -18.19 -14.41 -14.22
CA MET A 1 -17.15 -13.36 -14.22
C MET A 1 -17.86 -12.02 -14.27
N CYS A 2 -18.13 -11.42 -13.14
CA CYS A 2 -18.84 -10.14 -13.07
C CYS A 2 -18.27 -9.36 -11.90
N LEU A 3 -17.37 -8.40 -12.20
CA LEU A 3 -16.90 -7.41 -11.26
C LEU A 3 -17.89 -6.24 -11.30
N ARG A 4 -18.81 -6.18 -10.37
CA ARG A 4 -19.53 -4.95 -10.04
C ARG A 4 -19.25 -4.65 -8.59
N GLY A 5 -18.27 -3.81 -8.32
CA GLY A 5 -18.03 -3.26 -7.01
C GLY A 5 -18.30 -1.76 -7.05
N ILE A 6 -19.23 -1.30 -6.25
CA ILE A 6 -19.40 0.12 -5.94
C ILE A 6 -18.75 0.30 -4.57
N TRP A 7 -17.81 1.22 -4.49
CA TRP A 7 -16.99 1.46 -3.31
C TRP A 7 -17.31 2.85 -2.75
N THR A 8 -17.67 2.89 -1.49
CA THR A 8 -17.86 4.16 -0.78
C THR A 8 -17.11 4.07 0.55
N VAL A 9 -16.24 5.02 0.84
CA VAL A 9 -15.56 5.19 2.13
C VAL A 9 -16.23 6.34 2.87
N GLY A 10 -16.88 6.08 4.01
CA GLY A 10 -17.55 7.07 4.83
C GLY A 10 -18.48 6.47 5.88
N ARG A 11 -19.16 7.31 6.64
CA ARG A 11 -19.96 6.94 7.83
C ARG A 11 -21.12 5.96 7.63
N GLY A 12 -21.24 5.32 6.49
CA GLY A 12 -22.28 4.34 6.20
C GLY A 12 -21.85 3.35 5.14
N PHE A 13 -21.49 2.15 5.55
CA PHE A 13 -21.14 1.06 4.65
C PHE A 13 -22.38 0.46 4.00
N ILE A 14 -22.44 0.48 2.67
CA ILE A 14 -23.28 -0.44 1.91
C ILE A 14 -22.34 -1.22 0.97
N LEU A 15 -22.01 -2.45 1.38
CA LEU A 15 -21.31 -3.39 0.52
C LEU A 15 -22.32 -4.44 0.06
N THR A 16 -22.85 -4.27 -1.12
CA THR A 16 -23.62 -5.34 -1.78
C THR A 16 -22.69 -6.14 -2.68
N CYS A 17 -21.95 -7.07 -2.09
CA CYS A 17 -21.22 -8.06 -2.85
C CYS A 17 -21.82 -9.44 -2.58
N SER A 18 -22.36 -10.08 -3.61
CA SER A 18 -22.89 -11.45 -3.55
C SER A 18 -21.81 -12.53 -3.46
N ILE A 19 -20.58 -12.16 -3.07
CA ILE A 19 -19.45 -13.05 -2.94
C ILE A 19 -19.07 -13.11 -1.47
N SER A 20 -18.89 -14.31 -0.93
CA SER A 20 -18.35 -14.50 0.42
C SER A 20 -16.97 -13.83 0.52
N VAL A 21 -16.84 -12.82 1.36
CA VAL A 21 -15.60 -12.04 1.55
C VAL A 21 -15.09 -12.30 2.94
N LYS A 22 -13.79 -12.62 3.08
CA LYS A 22 -13.12 -12.58 4.39
C LYS A 22 -12.89 -11.12 4.75
N SER A 23 -13.18 -10.76 5.97
CA SER A 23 -13.00 -9.41 6.50
C SER A 23 -12.09 -9.47 7.72
N ASP A 24 -10.94 -8.83 7.63
CA ASP A 24 -10.01 -8.64 8.74
C ASP A 24 -10.12 -7.19 9.22
N PHE A 25 -10.06 -6.99 10.52
CA PHE A 25 -10.19 -5.67 11.15
C PHE A 25 -8.86 -5.28 11.80
N PHE A 26 -8.34 -4.13 11.44
CA PHE A 26 -7.12 -3.57 12.00
C PHE A 26 -7.41 -2.19 12.60
N LYS A 27 -6.91 -1.95 13.79
CA LYS A 27 -6.94 -0.65 14.44
C LYS A 27 -5.50 -0.19 14.63
N ILE A 28 -5.13 0.89 13.97
CA ILE A 28 -3.81 1.50 14.11
C ILE A 28 -3.99 2.77 14.94
N ASP A 29 -3.55 2.73 16.19
CA ASP A 29 -3.57 3.89 17.09
C ASP A 29 -2.20 4.57 17.04
N GLY A 30 -2.06 5.62 16.25
CA GLY A 30 -0.91 6.53 16.29
C GLY A 30 -1.07 7.61 17.37
N LYS A 31 0.04 8.20 17.85
CA LYS A 31 0.00 9.26 18.88
C LYS A 31 -0.81 10.49 18.47
N PHE A 32 -0.97 10.74 17.18
CA PHE A 32 -1.63 11.94 16.63
C PHE A 32 -2.65 11.63 15.53
N THR A 33 -2.72 10.40 15.04
CA THR A 33 -3.65 9.98 13.98
C THR A 33 -4.21 8.62 14.34
N GLY A 34 -5.53 8.50 14.43
CA GLY A 34 -6.22 7.24 14.63
C GLY A 34 -6.78 6.75 13.29
N LEU A 35 -6.30 5.63 12.79
CA LEU A 35 -6.77 4.99 11.58
C LEU A 35 -7.51 3.70 11.93
N ILE A 36 -8.73 3.56 11.43
CA ILE A 36 -9.41 2.27 11.39
C ILE A 36 -9.32 1.73 9.99
N SER A 37 -8.72 0.56 9.84
CA SER A 37 -8.64 -0.14 8.59
C SER A 37 -9.44 -1.44 8.64
N ARG A 38 -10.18 -1.71 7.57
CA ARG A 38 -10.87 -2.97 7.34
C ARG A 38 -10.43 -3.51 5.99
N ALA A 39 -9.77 -4.67 6.00
CA ALA A 39 -9.37 -5.33 4.77
C ALA A 39 -10.43 -6.32 4.31
N LEU A 40 -10.84 -6.21 3.07
CA LEU A 40 -11.70 -7.16 2.40
C LEU A 40 -10.86 -8.00 1.43
N THR A 41 -10.97 -9.32 1.53
CA THR A 41 -10.24 -10.24 0.66
C THR A 41 -11.22 -11.15 -0.07
N SER A 42 -11.06 -11.25 -1.40
CA SER A 42 -11.84 -12.19 -2.20
C SER A 42 -11.54 -13.64 -1.81
N PRO A 43 -12.45 -14.61 -2.05
CA PRO A 43 -12.22 -16.02 -1.71
C PRO A 43 -10.96 -16.62 -2.35
N CYS A 44 -10.58 -16.16 -3.53
CA CYS A 44 -9.35 -16.58 -4.21
C CYS A 44 -8.08 -15.86 -3.73
N GLY A 45 -8.18 -14.89 -2.80
CA GLY A 45 -7.07 -14.12 -2.27
C GLY A 45 -6.43 -13.09 -3.21
N ARG A 46 -6.91 -13.02 -4.47
CA ARG A 46 -6.28 -12.17 -5.50
C ARG A 46 -6.72 -10.72 -5.48
N ILE A 47 -7.91 -10.44 -4.95
CA ILE A 47 -8.42 -9.08 -4.81
C ILE A 47 -8.46 -8.77 -3.33
N ARG A 48 -7.76 -7.72 -2.95
CA ARG A 48 -7.68 -7.22 -1.57
C ARG A 48 -8.01 -5.73 -1.57
N ILE A 49 -8.87 -5.32 -0.67
CA ILE A 49 -9.36 -3.95 -0.62
C ILE A 49 -9.31 -3.48 0.83
N PRO A 50 -8.29 -2.73 1.21
CA PRO A 50 -8.27 -2.03 2.48
C PRO A 50 -9.21 -0.82 2.40
N ILE A 51 -10.05 -0.67 3.41
CA ILE A 51 -10.93 0.46 3.58
C ILE A 51 -10.49 1.17 4.84
N ASN A 52 -10.13 2.43 4.69
CA ASN A 52 -9.57 3.23 5.75
C ASN A 52 -10.53 4.33 6.17
N GLU A 53 -10.73 4.50 7.47
CA GLU A 53 -11.44 5.62 8.07
C GLU A 53 -10.48 6.40 8.96
N ASP A 54 -10.31 7.68 8.67
CA ASP A 54 -9.54 8.58 9.51
C ASP A 54 -10.42 9.14 10.62
N ARG A 55 -9.89 9.22 11.84
CA ARG A 55 -10.54 9.83 13.00
C ARG A 55 -9.98 11.20 13.35
N GLY A 56 -8.97 11.63 12.60
CA GLY A 56 -8.33 12.91 12.79
C GLY A 56 -8.95 14.03 11.94
N GLU A 57 -8.49 15.25 12.20
CA GLU A 57 -8.83 16.43 11.40
C GLU A 57 -7.80 16.73 10.32
N THR A 58 -6.65 16.06 10.37
CA THR A 58 -5.50 16.24 9.47
C THR A 58 -4.92 14.87 9.09
N GLY A 59 -4.36 14.79 7.89
CA GLY A 59 -3.71 13.57 7.41
C GLY A 59 -4.01 13.30 5.94
N GLN A 60 -3.34 12.29 5.39
CA GLN A 60 -3.44 11.96 3.95
C GLN A 60 -4.87 11.60 3.52
N ILE A 61 -5.63 10.93 4.38
CA ILE A 61 -7.02 10.55 4.09
C ILE A 61 -7.91 11.78 4.06
N VAL A 62 -7.77 12.67 5.05
CA VAL A 62 -8.51 13.93 5.11
C VAL A 62 -8.22 14.80 3.89
N ASP A 63 -6.95 14.91 3.49
CA ASP A 63 -6.55 15.68 2.31
C ASP A 63 -7.11 15.06 1.02
N TYR A 64 -7.12 13.73 0.93
CA TYR A 64 -7.73 13.03 -0.18
C TYR A 64 -9.24 13.31 -0.26
N LEU A 65 -9.96 13.14 0.86
CA LEU A 65 -11.42 13.37 0.91
C LEU A 65 -11.80 14.81 0.49
N LYS A 66 -11.00 15.80 0.92
CA LYS A 66 -11.19 17.20 0.51
C LYS A 66 -10.95 17.39 -0.99
N ARG A 67 -9.86 16.84 -1.53
CA ARG A 67 -9.50 16.98 -2.95
C ARG A 67 -10.42 16.21 -3.89
N TYR A 68 -10.85 15.03 -3.48
CA TYR A 68 -11.78 14.18 -4.24
C TYR A 68 -13.23 14.65 -4.11
N ASN A 69 -13.50 15.50 -3.11
CA ASN A 69 -14.83 15.99 -2.74
C ASN A 69 -15.77 14.85 -2.34
N GLY A 70 -15.29 13.95 -1.50
CA GLY A 70 -16.03 12.78 -1.01
C GLY A 70 -15.18 11.55 -0.85
N GLU A 71 -15.84 10.43 -0.72
CA GLU A 71 -15.27 9.13 -0.50
C GLU A 71 -14.98 8.43 -1.85
N GLY A 72 -13.92 7.64 -1.90
CA GLY A 72 -13.58 6.94 -3.13
C GLY A 72 -12.28 6.15 -3.04
N ILE A 73 -11.75 5.76 -4.20
CA ILE A 73 -10.48 5.03 -4.31
C ILE A 73 -9.33 6.03 -4.21
N GLN A 74 -8.50 5.91 -3.18
CA GLN A 74 -7.31 6.75 -3.03
C GLN A 74 -6.16 6.25 -3.90
N HIS A 75 -5.91 4.94 -3.91
CA HIS A 75 -4.87 4.33 -4.74
C HIS A 75 -5.25 2.93 -5.19
N ILE A 76 -4.54 2.49 -6.22
CA ILE A 76 -4.66 1.13 -6.78
C ILE A 76 -3.29 0.48 -6.69
N ALA A 77 -3.21 -0.64 -5.96
CA ALA A 77 -1.99 -1.43 -5.85
C ALA A 77 -1.90 -2.45 -7.00
N VAL A 78 -0.76 -2.47 -7.67
CA VAL A 78 -0.45 -3.36 -8.79
C VAL A 78 0.75 -4.23 -8.42
N GLY A 79 0.56 -5.54 -8.43
CA GLY A 79 1.61 -6.51 -8.12
C GLY A 79 2.63 -6.67 -9.25
N THR A 80 3.89 -6.83 -8.89
CA THR A 80 4.98 -7.18 -9.81
C THR A 80 5.89 -8.23 -9.19
N ASN A 81 6.58 -9.01 -10.01
CA ASN A 81 7.63 -9.94 -9.56
C ASN A 81 9.03 -9.31 -9.58
N ASP A 82 9.19 -8.13 -10.20
CA ASP A 82 10.42 -7.35 -10.25
C ASP A 82 10.09 -5.86 -10.13
N ILE A 83 10.12 -5.34 -8.91
CA ILE A 83 9.80 -3.94 -8.65
C ILE A 83 10.84 -2.98 -9.24
N TYR A 84 12.10 -3.40 -9.29
CA TYR A 84 13.18 -2.56 -9.81
C TYR A 84 13.04 -2.36 -11.32
N GLY A 85 12.89 -3.45 -12.07
CA GLY A 85 12.68 -3.39 -13.51
C GLY A 85 11.34 -2.74 -13.88
N ALA A 86 10.29 -3.02 -13.12
CA ALA A 86 8.99 -2.37 -13.31
C ALA A 86 9.09 -0.84 -13.11
N THR A 87 9.78 -0.39 -12.05
CA THR A 87 9.95 1.05 -11.76
C THR A 87 10.75 1.74 -12.87
N ASP A 88 11.82 1.10 -13.38
CA ASP A 88 12.59 1.62 -14.50
C ASP A 88 11.73 1.80 -15.77
N GLN A 89 10.96 0.78 -16.12
CA GLN A 89 10.07 0.81 -17.30
C GLN A 89 8.96 1.85 -17.17
N ILE A 90 8.32 1.92 -16.01
CA ILE A 90 7.24 2.86 -15.72
C ILE A 90 7.76 4.31 -15.77
N ALA A 91 8.94 4.57 -15.18
CA ALA A 91 9.60 5.87 -15.25
C ALA A 91 9.98 6.25 -16.69
N ALA A 92 10.51 5.30 -17.49
CA ALA A 92 10.84 5.52 -18.90
C ALA A 92 9.61 5.88 -19.74
N ASN A 93 8.41 5.43 -19.35
CA ASN A 93 7.14 5.82 -19.98
C ASN A 93 6.54 7.13 -19.42
N GLY A 94 7.32 7.90 -18.65
CA GLY A 94 6.95 9.24 -18.21
C GLY A 94 6.15 9.31 -16.90
N VAL A 95 5.88 8.20 -16.23
CA VAL A 95 5.23 8.20 -14.93
C VAL A 95 6.17 8.73 -13.86
N GLN A 96 5.72 9.72 -13.13
CA GLN A 96 6.48 10.29 -12.01
C GLN A 96 6.13 9.57 -10.71
N PHE A 97 7.14 9.25 -9.93
CA PHE A 97 6.99 8.69 -8.58
C PHE A 97 6.97 9.79 -7.52
N MET A 98 6.43 9.46 -6.35
CA MET A 98 6.47 10.35 -5.18
C MET A 98 7.92 10.70 -4.81
N PRO A 99 8.17 11.85 -4.18
CA PRO A 99 9.50 12.21 -3.73
C PRO A 99 10.10 11.11 -2.86
N ARG A 100 11.40 10.88 -3.04
CA ARG A 100 12.13 9.88 -2.28
C ARG A 100 12.07 10.19 -0.79
N THR A 101 11.94 9.14 0.00
CA THR A 101 12.07 9.22 1.46
C THR A 101 13.50 9.66 1.83
N ASN A 102 13.66 10.24 3.01
CA ASN A 102 14.96 10.70 3.48
C ASN A 102 15.98 9.55 3.62
N LYS A 103 17.26 9.91 3.65
CA LYS A 103 18.36 8.94 3.78
C LYS A 103 18.24 8.07 5.02
N THR A 104 17.83 8.63 6.13
CA THR A 104 17.69 7.95 7.42
C THR A 104 16.75 6.74 7.36
N TYR A 105 15.68 6.82 6.56
CA TYR A 105 14.76 5.70 6.35
C TYR A 105 15.52 4.45 5.84
N TYR A 106 16.35 4.63 4.82
CA TYR A 106 17.11 3.52 4.21
C TYR A 106 18.23 3.04 5.11
N ASP A 107 18.92 3.95 5.82
CA ASP A 107 19.98 3.59 6.75
C ASP A 107 19.44 2.73 7.92
N LEU A 108 18.18 2.94 8.32
CA LEU A 108 17.51 2.17 9.37
C LEU A 108 16.74 0.93 8.84
N SER A 109 16.74 0.68 7.54
CA SER A 109 15.95 -0.41 6.94
C SER A 109 16.32 -1.78 7.50
N HIS A 110 17.62 -2.07 7.70
CA HIS A 110 18.08 -3.34 8.28
C HIS A 110 17.69 -3.54 9.76
N ALA A 111 17.46 -2.47 10.49
CA ALA A 111 16.97 -2.55 11.87
C ALA A 111 15.47 -2.81 11.93
N ARG A 112 14.72 -2.31 10.94
CA ARG A 112 13.26 -2.49 10.84
C ARG A 112 12.88 -3.83 10.22
N VAL A 113 13.53 -4.18 9.11
CA VAL A 113 13.29 -5.42 8.36
C VAL A 113 14.57 -6.25 8.42
N THR A 114 14.57 -7.28 9.27
CA THR A 114 15.82 -7.97 9.61
C THR A 114 16.33 -8.86 8.49
N ARG A 115 17.66 -8.87 8.30
CA ARG A 115 18.37 -9.76 7.38
C ARG A 115 17.89 -9.70 5.91
N HIS A 116 17.29 -8.61 5.47
CA HIS A 116 17.00 -8.46 4.05
C HIS A 116 18.29 -8.23 3.24
N ASN A 117 18.31 -8.73 2.01
CA ASN A 117 19.43 -8.56 1.06
C ASN A 117 19.06 -7.59 -0.07
N GLU A 118 18.06 -6.74 0.15
CA GLU A 118 17.65 -5.78 -0.88
C GLU A 118 18.73 -4.71 -1.06
N PRO A 119 19.02 -4.32 -2.32
CA PRO A 119 20.09 -3.37 -2.64
C PRO A 119 19.67 -1.93 -2.24
N LEU A 120 20.17 -1.45 -1.10
CA LEU A 120 19.80 -0.14 -0.54
C LEU A 120 19.99 1.02 -1.51
N ASP A 121 21.07 1.01 -2.30
CA ASP A 121 21.33 2.06 -3.28
C ASP A 121 20.28 2.09 -4.39
N ARG A 122 19.85 0.93 -4.86
CA ARG A 122 18.74 0.84 -5.83
C ARG A 122 17.41 1.22 -5.21
N MET A 123 17.12 0.75 -4.00
CA MET A 123 15.92 1.17 -3.28
C MET A 123 15.86 2.69 -3.16
N ARG A 124 16.95 3.32 -2.73
CA ARG A 124 17.07 4.77 -2.61
C ARG A 124 16.95 5.47 -3.96
N ALA A 125 17.59 4.94 -5.00
CA ALA A 125 17.54 5.52 -6.35
C ALA A 125 16.12 5.56 -6.91
N HIS A 126 15.32 4.55 -6.65
CA HIS A 126 13.93 4.44 -7.13
C HIS A 126 12.88 4.95 -6.16
N GLY A 127 13.23 5.25 -4.90
CA GLY A 127 12.27 5.61 -3.85
C GLY A 127 11.46 4.41 -3.35
N ILE A 128 12.00 3.19 -3.50
CA ILE A 128 11.32 1.95 -3.06
C ILE A 128 11.40 1.85 -1.54
N LEU A 129 10.26 1.61 -0.92
CA LEU A 129 10.12 1.35 0.51
C LEU A 129 10.14 -0.16 0.77
N ILE A 130 10.55 -0.53 1.97
CA ILE A 130 10.59 -1.93 2.43
C ILE A 130 9.83 -2.08 3.74
N ASP A 131 9.05 -3.15 3.85
CA ASP A 131 8.31 -3.52 5.04
C ASP A 131 8.32 -5.04 5.24
N GLY A 132 7.78 -5.51 6.38
CA GLY A 132 7.70 -6.92 6.74
C GLY A 132 8.68 -7.34 7.83
N GLU A 133 8.71 -8.63 8.12
CA GLU A 133 9.55 -9.21 9.19
C GLU A 133 11.01 -9.45 8.76
N GLY A 134 11.29 -9.41 7.46
CA GLY A 134 12.59 -9.76 6.89
C GLY A 134 12.77 -11.27 6.68
N VAL A 135 13.97 -11.78 6.97
CA VAL A 135 14.25 -13.21 6.93
C VAL A 135 14.09 -13.80 8.35
N VAL A 136 12.99 -14.50 8.55
CA VAL A 136 12.65 -15.12 9.84
C VAL A 136 13.36 -16.48 10.05
N ASN A 137 13.22 -17.04 11.23
CA ASN A 137 13.80 -18.33 11.58
C ASN A 137 13.38 -19.42 10.57
N GLY A 138 14.37 -20.23 10.13
CA GLY A 138 14.17 -21.22 9.07
C GLY A 138 14.41 -20.72 7.65
N GLY A 139 14.85 -19.45 7.49
CA GLY A 139 15.20 -18.87 6.18
C GLY A 139 14.00 -18.41 5.35
N THR A 140 12.80 -18.40 5.90
CA THR A 140 11.61 -17.88 5.21
C THR A 140 11.69 -16.36 5.07
N THR A 141 11.57 -15.86 3.86
CA THR A 141 11.54 -14.41 3.58
C THR A 141 10.11 -13.90 3.69
N LYS A 142 9.94 -12.81 4.43
CA LYS A 142 8.69 -12.07 4.56
C LYS A 142 8.96 -10.58 4.35
N ILE A 143 9.01 -10.17 3.11
CA ILE A 143 9.36 -8.81 2.70
C ILE A 143 8.31 -8.31 1.73
N LEU A 144 7.93 -7.05 1.91
CA LEU A 144 7.10 -6.27 1.05
C LEU A 144 7.91 -5.09 0.52
N LEU A 145 8.02 -4.95 -0.78
CA LEU A 145 8.61 -3.79 -1.44
C LEU A 145 7.50 -2.98 -2.09
N GLN A 146 7.53 -1.66 -1.97
CA GLN A 146 6.49 -0.79 -2.49
C GLN A 146 7.05 0.55 -2.96
N VAL A 147 6.44 1.09 -4.02
CA VAL A 147 6.74 2.43 -4.53
C VAL A 147 5.46 3.07 -5.06
N PHE A 148 5.33 4.38 -4.88
CA PHE A 148 4.10 5.12 -5.16
C PHE A 148 4.30 6.12 -6.29
N SER A 149 3.38 6.12 -7.26
CA SER A 149 3.33 7.19 -8.26
C SER A 149 2.87 8.51 -7.63
N ARG A 150 3.15 9.63 -8.28
CA ARG A 150 2.38 10.85 -8.02
C ARG A 150 0.92 10.63 -8.41
N THR A 151 0.05 11.54 -8.00
CA THR A 151 -1.36 11.51 -8.40
C THR A 151 -1.47 11.59 -9.92
N MET A 152 -2.24 10.69 -10.52
CA MET A 152 -2.36 10.54 -11.97
C MET A 152 -3.75 10.86 -12.50
N VAL A 153 -4.79 10.53 -11.72
CA VAL A 153 -6.19 10.78 -12.07
C VAL A 153 -6.85 11.51 -10.90
N GLY A 154 -6.91 12.84 -10.96
CA GLY A 154 -7.30 13.65 -9.81
C GLY A 154 -6.38 13.38 -8.62
N PRO A 155 -6.90 13.10 -7.40
CA PRO A 155 -6.06 12.76 -6.25
C PRO A 155 -5.67 11.28 -6.18
N ILE A 156 -6.04 10.45 -7.18
CA ILE A 156 -5.77 9.02 -7.21
C ILE A 156 -4.32 8.76 -7.67
N PHE A 157 -3.64 7.83 -7.00
CA PHE A 157 -2.29 7.40 -7.37
C PHE A 157 -2.20 5.87 -7.47
N PHE A 158 -1.08 5.36 -7.95
CA PHE A 158 -0.79 3.93 -8.05
C PHE A 158 0.32 3.54 -7.10
N GLU A 159 0.16 2.38 -6.49
CA GLU A 159 1.18 1.67 -5.75
C GLU A 159 1.68 0.51 -6.59
N PHE A 160 2.98 0.33 -6.70
CA PHE A 160 3.59 -0.86 -7.29
C PHE A 160 4.22 -1.66 -6.17
N ILE A 161 3.88 -2.95 -6.10
CA ILE A 161 4.17 -3.79 -4.95
C ILE A 161 4.81 -5.11 -5.38
N GLN A 162 5.91 -5.49 -4.73
CA GLN A 162 6.49 -6.83 -4.83
C GLN A 162 6.45 -7.52 -3.49
N ARG A 163 5.83 -8.69 -3.44
CA ARG A 163 5.75 -9.54 -2.26
C ARG A 163 6.78 -10.66 -2.34
N LYS A 164 7.63 -10.76 -1.33
CA LYS A 164 8.58 -11.85 -1.15
C LYS A 164 8.20 -12.60 0.13
N GLY A 165 7.15 -13.43 0.03
CA GLY A 165 6.63 -14.21 1.15
C GLY A 165 5.82 -13.43 2.19
N ASP A 166 5.67 -12.12 2.03
CA ASP A 166 4.78 -11.30 2.86
C ASP A 166 3.42 -11.16 2.19
N GLU A 167 2.38 -11.53 2.90
CA GLU A 167 0.98 -11.45 2.46
C GLU A 167 0.21 -10.31 3.16
N GLY A 168 0.89 -9.49 3.96
CA GLY A 168 0.35 -8.33 4.66
C GLY A 168 -0.05 -7.18 3.71
N PHE A 169 -0.56 -6.09 4.31
CA PHE A 169 -1.00 -4.89 3.56
C PHE A 169 0.05 -3.77 3.55
N GLY A 170 1.20 -3.96 4.23
CA GLY A 170 2.18 -2.92 4.56
C GLY A 170 1.72 -2.10 5.78
N GLU A 171 2.64 -1.82 6.74
CA GLU A 171 2.40 -1.04 7.96
C GLU A 171 3.31 0.17 8.04
#